data_837697f3f8b1833c2c6b99d731157ad6
#
_entry.id   837697f3f8b1833c2c6b99d731157ad6
#
_cell.length_a   1.000
_cell.length_b   1.000
_cell.length_c   1.000
_cell.angle_alpha   90.00
_cell.angle_beta   90.00
_cell.angle_gamma   90.00
#
_symmetry.space_group_name_H-M   'P 1'
#
loop_
_entity.id
_entity.type
_entity.pdbx_description
1 polymer ?
#
loop_
_entity_poly.entity_id
_entity_poly.type
_entity_poly.pdbx_seq_one_letter_code
_entity_poly.pdbx_strand_id
1 'polypeptide(L)'
;NPTAVMDIIDAGRIPVVSTIAPGEEGAIYNINADSAAGALASAIGAERLVILTNVEGLYTDWPNRDSLVSKIERGQLSRLLPRLDSGMIPKMESCLKAVEGGVSAAHVIDGRIGHSVLLELLTPGGVGTMVLPDDYKQHDYPEGTIFRKDDAA
;
A
#
# COMPACT_ATOMS: atom_id res chain seq x y z
N ASN A 1 17.21 -9.22 4.62
CA ASN A 1 17.04 -10.66 4.40
C ASN A 1 15.67 -11.09 4.93
N PRO A 2 14.70 -11.52 4.08
CA PRO A 2 13.34 -11.87 4.50
C PRO A 2 13.22 -13.30 5.06
N THR A 3 14.30 -14.09 5.13
CA THR A 3 14.26 -15.53 5.46
C THR A 3 13.44 -15.83 6.73
N ALA A 4 13.69 -15.12 7.83
CA ALA A 4 12.95 -15.35 9.07
C ALA A 4 11.44 -15.10 8.95
N VAL A 5 11.03 -14.13 8.10
CA VAL A 5 9.62 -13.84 7.83
C VAL A 5 9.03 -14.95 6.96
N MET A 6 9.76 -15.41 5.95
CA MET A 6 9.33 -16.51 5.09
C MET A 6 9.18 -17.83 5.87
N ASP A 7 10.11 -18.16 6.76
CA ASP A 7 10.02 -19.34 7.63
C ASP A 7 8.73 -19.37 8.47
N ILE A 8 8.30 -18.17 8.95
CA ILE A 8 7.04 -18.03 9.72
C ILE A 8 5.83 -18.25 8.81
N ILE A 9 5.86 -17.69 7.61
CA ILE A 9 4.79 -17.84 6.61
C ILE A 9 4.68 -19.30 6.16
N ASP A 10 5.79 -19.93 5.83
CA ASP A 10 5.84 -21.33 5.39
C ASP A 10 5.36 -22.31 6.48
N ALA A 11 5.52 -21.92 7.75
CA ALA A 11 4.94 -22.63 8.87
C ALA A 11 3.43 -22.38 9.07
N GLY A 12 2.76 -21.68 8.15
CA GLY A 12 1.33 -21.34 8.21
C GLY A 12 0.97 -20.31 9.27
N ARG A 13 1.91 -19.46 9.67
CA ARG A 13 1.73 -18.42 10.70
C ARG A 13 1.72 -17.03 10.08
N ILE A 14 1.13 -16.08 10.79
CA ILE A 14 1.11 -14.66 10.41
C ILE A 14 2.26 -13.96 11.14
N PRO A 15 3.32 -13.48 10.42
CA PRO A 15 4.41 -12.75 11.05
C PRO A 15 3.94 -11.33 11.48
N VAL A 16 4.30 -10.92 12.69
CA VAL A 16 4.15 -9.55 13.17
C VAL A 16 5.56 -8.97 13.35
N VAL A 17 5.87 -7.92 12.58
CA VAL A 17 7.21 -7.35 12.51
C VAL A 17 7.25 -6.00 13.23
N SER A 18 8.17 -5.88 14.19
CA SER A 18 8.50 -4.59 14.83
C SER A 18 9.42 -3.76 13.94
N THR A 19 9.27 -2.45 13.99
CA THR A 19 10.15 -1.49 13.29
C THR A 19 11.37 -1.06 14.11
N ILE A 20 11.62 -1.73 15.23
CA ILE A 20 12.81 -1.52 16.06
C ILE A 20 13.84 -2.59 15.69
N ALA A 21 15.04 -2.18 15.30
CA ALA A 21 16.09 -3.10 14.88
C ALA A 21 17.47 -2.70 15.46
N PRO A 22 18.31 -3.69 15.81
CA PRO A 22 19.70 -3.40 16.18
C PRO A 22 20.52 -3.04 14.93
N GLY A 23 21.39 -2.06 15.06
CA GLY A 23 22.43 -1.73 14.07
C GLY A 23 23.70 -2.53 14.30
N GLU A 24 24.68 -2.37 13.40
CA GLU A 24 25.95 -3.13 13.39
C GLU A 24 26.77 -2.95 14.67
N GLU A 25 26.71 -1.77 15.32
CA GLU A 25 27.45 -1.46 16.54
C GLU A 25 26.62 -1.63 17.82
N GLY A 26 25.49 -2.33 17.77
CA GLY A 26 24.59 -2.53 18.89
C GLY A 26 23.69 -1.34 19.21
N ALA A 27 23.71 -0.28 18.40
CA ALA A 27 22.75 0.80 18.48
C ALA A 27 21.34 0.29 18.11
N ILE A 28 20.32 0.80 18.78
CA ILE A 28 18.92 0.46 18.48
C ILE A 28 18.34 1.58 17.61
N TYR A 29 17.81 1.20 16.45
CA TYR A 29 17.13 2.09 15.51
C TYR A 29 15.63 1.90 15.54
N ASN A 30 14.91 3.01 15.55
CA ASN A 30 13.47 3.05 15.26
C ASN A 30 13.31 3.44 13.79
N ILE A 31 12.83 2.51 12.98
CA ILE A 31 12.68 2.67 11.54
C ILE A 31 11.25 3.16 11.26
N ASN A 32 11.08 4.06 10.28
CA ASN A 32 9.75 4.46 9.83
C ASN A 32 8.95 3.24 9.36
N ALA A 33 7.75 3.06 9.91
CA ALA A 33 6.93 1.87 9.68
C ALA A 33 6.49 1.72 8.21
N ASP A 34 6.15 2.83 7.55
CA ASP A 34 5.73 2.81 6.14
C ASP A 34 6.90 2.34 5.26
N SER A 35 8.11 2.87 5.50
CA SER A 35 9.33 2.48 4.78
C SER A 35 9.70 1.02 5.02
N ALA A 36 9.58 0.54 6.25
CA ALA A 36 9.84 -0.85 6.59
C ALA A 36 8.83 -1.80 5.92
N ALA A 37 7.55 -1.43 5.90
CA ALA A 37 6.49 -2.21 5.27
C ALA A 37 6.69 -2.31 3.76
N GLY A 38 7.00 -1.21 3.07
CA GLY A 38 7.28 -1.22 1.63
C GLY A 38 8.48 -2.09 1.26
N ALA A 39 9.59 -1.95 2.02
CA ALA A 39 10.80 -2.76 1.81
C ALA A 39 10.53 -4.26 2.06
N LEU A 40 9.77 -4.58 3.11
CA LEU A 40 9.41 -5.95 3.43
C LEU A 40 8.49 -6.54 2.35
N ALA A 41 7.46 -5.82 1.94
CA ALA A 41 6.54 -6.26 0.90
C ALA A 41 7.27 -6.64 -0.41
N SER A 42 8.20 -5.78 -0.85
CA SER A 42 9.07 -6.08 -2.01
C SER A 42 9.94 -7.32 -1.77
N ALA A 43 10.56 -7.43 -0.58
CA ALA A 43 11.52 -8.49 -0.29
C ALA A 43 10.88 -9.88 -0.20
N ILE A 44 9.61 -9.98 0.23
CA ILE A 44 8.88 -11.26 0.30
C ILE A 44 8.06 -11.55 -0.95
N GLY A 45 8.07 -10.66 -1.95
CA GLY A 45 7.24 -10.78 -3.15
C GLY A 45 5.74 -10.72 -2.83
N ALA A 46 5.33 -9.80 -1.94
CA ALA A 46 3.94 -9.66 -1.56
C ALA A 46 3.07 -9.27 -2.76
N GLU A 47 1.89 -9.86 -2.86
CA GLU A 47 0.92 -9.49 -3.90
C GLU A 47 0.41 -8.06 -3.70
N ARG A 48 0.19 -7.66 -2.44
CA ARG A 48 -0.34 -6.35 -2.07
C ARG A 48 0.33 -5.78 -0.83
N LEU A 49 0.48 -4.46 -0.80
CA LEU A 49 0.80 -3.69 0.40
C LEU A 49 -0.42 -2.88 0.81
N VAL A 50 -0.82 -2.92 2.07
CA VAL A 50 -1.90 -2.07 2.61
C VAL A 50 -1.37 -1.24 3.76
N ILE A 51 -1.37 0.09 3.60
CA ILE A 51 -0.99 1.05 4.64
C ILE A 51 -2.27 1.59 5.29
N LEU A 52 -2.45 1.28 6.57
CA LEU A 52 -3.52 1.82 7.39
C LEU A 52 -3.08 3.16 8.00
N THR A 53 -3.86 4.21 7.78
CA THR A 53 -3.58 5.56 8.26
C THR A 53 -4.84 6.21 8.86
N ASN A 54 -4.79 7.48 9.16
CA ASN A 54 -5.90 8.27 9.68
C ASN A 54 -6.51 9.24 8.64
N VAL A 55 -6.23 8.99 7.36
CA VAL A 55 -6.81 9.71 6.22
C VAL A 55 -7.33 8.70 5.21
N GLU A 56 -8.34 9.10 4.45
CA GLU A 56 -9.03 8.21 3.49
C GLU A 56 -8.10 7.77 2.34
N GLY A 57 -7.15 8.63 1.94
CA GLY A 57 -6.21 8.35 0.85
C GLY A 57 -5.50 9.62 0.39
N LEU A 58 -5.08 9.63 -0.87
CA LEU A 58 -4.42 10.74 -1.53
C LEU A 58 -5.45 11.72 -2.10
N TYR A 59 -5.28 13.00 -1.81
CA TYR A 59 -6.07 14.09 -2.37
C TYR A 59 -5.20 14.95 -3.29
N THR A 60 -5.75 15.37 -4.45
CA THR A 60 -5.05 16.30 -5.36
C THR A 60 -5.22 17.75 -4.93
N ASP A 61 -6.25 18.06 -4.16
CA ASP A 61 -6.59 19.42 -3.71
C ASP A 61 -7.24 19.39 -2.32
N TRP A 62 -6.42 19.19 -1.28
CA TRP A 62 -6.89 19.22 0.11
C TRP A 62 -7.22 20.65 0.55
N PRO A 63 -8.38 20.94 1.24
CA PRO A 63 -9.28 19.99 1.89
C PRO A 63 -10.51 19.55 1.07
N ASN A 64 -10.51 19.74 -0.26
CA ASN A 64 -11.60 19.28 -1.12
C ASN A 64 -11.65 17.74 -1.13
N ARG A 65 -12.69 17.16 -0.47
CA ARG A 65 -12.85 15.71 -0.37
C ARG A 65 -13.21 15.03 -1.69
N ASP A 66 -13.80 15.76 -2.63
CA ASP A 66 -14.12 15.25 -3.96
C ASP A 66 -12.88 15.05 -4.84
N SER A 67 -11.71 15.54 -4.36
CA SER A 67 -10.41 15.36 -5.01
C SER A 67 -9.68 14.08 -4.60
N LEU A 68 -10.35 13.15 -3.90
CA LEU A 68 -9.78 11.86 -3.53
C LEU A 68 -9.42 11.05 -4.79
N VAL A 69 -8.19 10.60 -4.84
CA VAL A 69 -7.66 9.78 -5.93
C VAL A 69 -7.84 8.31 -5.60
N SER A 70 -8.80 7.63 -6.21
CA SER A 70 -9.04 6.20 -5.98
C SER A 70 -7.96 5.30 -6.58
N LYS A 71 -7.38 5.69 -7.72
CA LYS A 71 -6.31 4.95 -8.40
C LYS A 71 -5.29 5.90 -8.99
N ILE A 72 -4.00 5.56 -8.87
CA ILE A 72 -2.91 6.33 -9.44
C ILE A 72 -1.81 5.38 -9.93
N GLU A 73 -1.30 5.64 -11.14
CA GLU A 73 -0.17 4.91 -11.68
C GLU A 73 1.16 5.40 -11.08
N ARG A 74 2.14 4.51 -11.02
CA ARG A 74 3.49 4.77 -10.52
C ARG A 74 4.09 6.07 -11.09
N GLY A 75 4.06 6.24 -12.41
CA GLY A 75 4.63 7.41 -13.06
C GLY A 75 3.87 8.70 -12.76
N GLN A 76 2.56 8.64 -12.56
CA GLN A 76 1.75 9.79 -12.13
C GLN A 76 2.08 10.16 -10.68
N LEU A 77 2.15 9.16 -9.78
CA LEU A 77 2.50 9.36 -8.37
C LEU A 77 3.90 9.97 -8.22
N SER A 78 4.89 9.48 -8.95
CA SER A 78 6.26 10.00 -8.93
C SER A 78 6.31 11.51 -9.27
N ARG A 79 5.49 11.97 -10.22
CA ARG A 79 5.38 13.39 -10.57
C ARG A 79 4.64 14.24 -9.52
N LEU A 80 3.72 13.62 -8.79
CA LEU A 80 2.90 14.28 -7.77
C LEU A 80 3.62 14.40 -6.42
N LEU A 81 4.47 13.43 -6.06
CA LEU A 81 5.17 13.33 -4.78
C LEU A 81 5.76 14.65 -4.26
N PRO A 82 6.48 15.47 -5.06
CA PRO A 82 7.07 16.72 -4.57
C PRO A 82 6.05 17.79 -4.16
N ARG A 83 4.78 17.60 -4.47
CA ARG A 83 3.69 18.55 -4.18
C ARG A 83 2.80 18.10 -3.02
N LEU A 84 3.04 16.91 -2.48
CA LEU A 84 2.27 16.36 -1.37
C LEU A 84 2.69 16.99 -0.04
N ASP A 85 1.78 16.95 0.93
CA ASP A 85 2.11 17.33 2.30
C ASP A 85 3.08 16.35 2.96
N SER A 86 3.81 16.83 3.97
CA SER A 86 4.88 16.09 4.64
C SER A 86 4.41 14.79 5.31
N GLY A 87 3.12 14.69 5.69
CA GLY A 87 2.57 13.48 6.31
C GLY A 87 2.21 12.40 5.30
N MET A 88 1.88 12.79 4.05
CA MET A 88 1.52 11.86 2.98
C MET A 88 2.74 11.33 2.22
N ILE A 89 3.79 12.15 2.07
CA ILE A 89 5.02 11.79 1.33
C ILE A 89 5.56 10.41 1.72
N PRO A 90 5.88 10.10 3.00
CA PRO A 90 6.48 8.82 3.35
C PRO A 90 5.58 7.62 3.02
N LYS A 91 4.27 7.76 3.09
CA LYS A 91 3.31 6.70 2.74
C LYS A 91 3.29 6.44 1.23
N MET A 92 3.22 7.50 0.45
CA MET A 92 3.21 7.40 -1.01
C MET A 92 4.56 6.95 -1.57
N GLU A 93 5.69 7.38 -0.98
CA GLU A 93 7.02 6.86 -1.30
C GLU A 93 7.14 5.36 -1.01
N SER A 94 6.57 4.91 0.10
CA SER A 94 6.58 3.49 0.46
C SER A 94 5.77 2.66 -0.54
N CYS A 95 4.56 3.14 -0.92
CA CYS A 95 3.76 2.51 -1.96
C CYS A 95 4.49 2.48 -3.31
N LEU A 96 5.11 3.60 -3.70
CA LEU A 96 5.88 3.70 -4.93
C LEU A 96 7.02 2.68 -4.96
N LYS A 97 7.85 2.62 -3.91
CA LYS A 97 8.95 1.67 -3.79
C LYS A 97 8.48 0.21 -3.78
N ALA A 98 7.35 -0.08 -3.14
CA ALA A 98 6.78 -1.42 -3.14
C ALA A 98 6.39 -1.86 -4.57
N VAL A 99 5.68 -1.00 -5.31
CA VAL A 99 5.27 -1.28 -6.69
C VAL A 99 6.49 -1.38 -7.62
N GLU A 100 7.49 -0.51 -7.46
CA GLU A 100 8.78 -0.60 -8.18
C GLU A 100 9.53 -1.89 -7.87
N GLY A 101 9.39 -2.41 -6.65
CA GLY A 101 9.95 -3.68 -6.20
C GLY A 101 9.14 -4.92 -6.60
N GLY A 102 8.08 -4.76 -7.42
CA GLY A 102 7.31 -5.87 -7.99
C GLY A 102 6.01 -6.22 -7.25
N VAL A 103 5.62 -5.44 -6.22
CA VAL A 103 4.28 -5.59 -5.60
C VAL A 103 3.22 -5.16 -6.60
N SER A 104 2.20 -5.99 -6.83
CA SER A 104 1.20 -5.76 -7.88
C SER A 104 0.31 -4.54 -7.62
N ALA A 105 0.04 -4.21 -6.36
CA ALA A 105 -0.66 -2.99 -5.97
C ALA A 105 -0.32 -2.60 -4.52
N ALA A 106 -0.28 -1.29 -4.25
CA ALA A 106 -0.13 -0.76 -2.90
C ALA A 106 -1.29 0.18 -2.57
N HIS A 107 -1.83 0.06 -1.36
CA HIS A 107 -3.04 0.76 -0.94
C HIS A 107 -2.78 1.64 0.27
N VAL A 108 -3.38 2.83 0.30
CA VAL A 108 -3.44 3.70 1.48
C VAL A 108 -4.90 3.93 1.83
N ILE A 109 -5.31 3.54 3.04
CA ILE A 109 -6.71 3.58 3.49
C ILE A 109 -6.84 4.10 4.91
N ASP A 110 -8.02 4.62 5.27
CA ASP A 110 -8.32 5.00 6.65
C ASP A 110 -8.61 3.75 7.50
N GLY A 111 -7.68 3.42 8.39
CA GLY A 111 -7.79 2.28 9.29
C GLY A 111 -8.83 2.44 10.40
N ARG A 112 -9.42 3.63 10.57
CA ARG A 112 -10.49 3.89 11.54
C ARG A 112 -11.88 3.49 11.04
N ILE A 113 -12.01 3.30 9.72
CA ILE A 113 -13.25 2.82 9.10
C ILE A 113 -13.38 1.32 9.34
N GLY A 114 -14.52 0.90 9.89
CA GLY A 114 -14.79 -0.53 10.10
C GLY A 114 -14.73 -1.30 8.78
N HIS A 115 -13.99 -2.41 8.79
CA HIS A 115 -13.81 -3.29 7.62
C HIS A 115 -13.15 -2.63 6.39
N SER A 116 -12.43 -1.50 6.56
CA SER A 116 -11.82 -0.76 5.45
C SER A 116 -10.93 -1.63 4.55
N VAL A 117 -10.19 -2.58 5.13
CA VAL A 117 -9.36 -3.53 4.35
C VAL A 117 -10.21 -4.40 3.44
N LEU A 118 -11.33 -4.92 3.94
CA LEU A 118 -12.24 -5.75 3.13
C LEU A 118 -12.91 -4.92 2.03
N LEU A 119 -13.36 -3.71 2.38
CA LEU A 119 -13.96 -2.80 1.41
C LEU A 119 -12.97 -2.41 0.30
N GLU A 120 -11.72 -2.11 0.66
CA GLU A 120 -10.69 -1.77 -0.32
C GLU A 120 -10.33 -2.92 -1.25
N LEU A 121 -10.17 -4.14 -0.70
CA LEU A 121 -9.67 -5.27 -1.46
C LEU A 121 -10.76 -6.04 -2.21
N LEU A 122 -12.00 -5.98 -1.74
CA LEU A 122 -13.09 -6.83 -2.24
C LEU A 122 -14.20 -6.05 -2.97
N THR A 123 -14.11 -4.71 -3.05
CA THR A 123 -15.08 -3.91 -3.83
C THR A 123 -14.42 -3.19 -5.00
N PRO A 124 -15.11 -2.98 -6.12
CA PRO A 124 -14.53 -2.37 -7.33
C PRO A 124 -14.07 -0.94 -7.13
N GLY A 125 -14.74 -0.18 -6.26
CA GLY A 125 -14.44 1.23 -5.98
C GLY A 125 -13.34 1.43 -4.96
N GLY A 126 -13.15 0.44 -4.07
CA GLY A 126 -12.31 0.63 -2.88
C GLY A 126 -12.83 1.74 -1.96
N VAL A 127 -12.05 2.09 -0.94
CA VAL A 127 -12.34 3.19 -0.01
C VAL A 127 -11.15 4.13 0.18
N GLY A 128 -10.05 3.86 -0.49
CA GLY A 128 -8.79 4.58 -0.36
C GLY A 128 -8.14 4.93 -1.68
N THR A 129 -6.81 4.95 -1.68
CA THR A 129 -6.00 5.17 -2.88
C THR A 129 -5.19 3.92 -3.19
N MET A 130 -5.32 3.40 -4.40
CA MET A 130 -4.55 2.29 -4.94
C MET A 130 -3.45 2.82 -5.87
N VAL A 131 -2.21 2.45 -5.60
CA VAL A 131 -1.03 2.72 -6.44
C VAL A 131 -0.73 1.49 -7.28
N LEU A 132 -0.59 1.66 -8.58
CA LEU A 132 -0.46 0.61 -9.58
C LEU A 132 0.80 0.79 -10.44
N PRO A 133 1.35 -0.29 -11.03
CA PRO A 133 2.33 -0.21 -12.11
C PRO A 133 1.79 0.56 -13.32
N ASP A 134 2.68 1.14 -14.14
CA ASP A 134 2.28 1.91 -15.35
C ASP A 134 1.69 1.03 -16.46
N ASP A 135 1.96 -0.27 -16.44
CA ASP A 135 1.49 -1.27 -17.41
C ASP A 135 0.31 -2.10 -16.88
N TYR A 136 -0.31 -1.65 -15.78
CA TYR A 136 -1.42 -2.35 -15.17
C TYR A 136 -2.59 -2.49 -16.14
N LYS A 137 -2.89 -3.73 -16.51
CA LYS A 137 -4.07 -4.08 -17.31
C LYS A 137 -5.20 -4.49 -16.37
N GLN A 138 -6.36 -3.88 -16.52
CA GLN A 138 -7.55 -4.12 -15.69
C GLN A 138 -8.03 -5.60 -15.70
N HIS A 139 -7.36 -6.48 -16.48
CA HIS A 139 -7.64 -7.91 -16.59
C HIS A 139 -6.87 -8.78 -15.58
N ASP A 140 -5.99 -8.21 -14.76
CA ASP A 140 -5.17 -8.97 -13.81
C ASP A 140 -5.89 -9.29 -12.48
N TYR A 141 -7.18 -8.95 -12.35
CA TYR A 141 -8.02 -9.55 -11.32
C TYR A 141 -8.46 -10.93 -11.77
N PRO A 142 -8.32 -11.98 -10.93
CA PRO A 142 -8.83 -13.30 -11.24
C PRO A 142 -10.31 -13.22 -11.66
N GLU A 143 -10.68 -13.88 -12.75
CA GLU A 143 -12.09 -14.05 -13.13
C GLU A 143 -12.81 -14.73 -11.95
N GLY A 144 -13.72 -14.01 -11.32
CA GLY A 144 -14.41 -14.47 -10.10
C GLY A 144 -14.44 -13.45 -8.97
N THR A 145 -13.79 -12.30 -9.10
CA THR A 145 -13.99 -11.15 -8.19
C THR A 145 -15.44 -10.67 -8.39
N ILE A 146 -16.26 -10.81 -7.37
CA ILE A 146 -17.74 -10.79 -7.39
C ILE A 146 -18.37 -9.46 -7.88
N PHE A 147 -17.58 -8.44 -8.20
CA PHE A 147 -18.09 -7.12 -8.57
C PHE A 147 -17.43 -6.58 -9.84
N ARG A 148 -18.20 -6.57 -10.94
CA ARG A 148 -17.87 -5.81 -12.15
C ARG A 148 -18.29 -4.35 -11.97
N LYS A 149 -17.52 -3.43 -12.54
CA LYS A 149 -17.80 -1.99 -12.54
C LYS A 149 -19.13 -1.62 -13.23
N ASP A 150 -19.70 -2.56 -13.97
CA ASP A 150 -20.94 -2.40 -14.74
C ASP A 150 -22.20 -2.68 -13.92
N ASP A 151 -22.08 -3.17 -12.67
CA ASP A 151 -23.21 -3.50 -11.80
C ASP A 151 -23.60 -2.33 -10.86
N ALA A 152 -22.95 -1.17 -11.00
CA ALA A 152 -23.25 0.07 -10.27
C ALA A 152 -23.89 1.10 -11.21
N ALA A 153 -25.12 0.79 -11.71
CA ALA A 153 -26.00 1.76 -12.35
C ALA A 153 -27.21 2.03 -11.47
#